data_9750ce4173cb2458d8058f08fdbb7048
#
_entry.id   9750ce4173cb2458d8058f08fdbb7048
#
_cell.length_a   1.000
_cell.length_b   1.000
_cell.length_c   1.000
_cell.angle_alpha   90.00
_cell.angle_beta   90.00
_cell.angle_gamma   90.00
#
_symmetry.space_group_name_H-M   'P 1'
#
loop_
_entity.id
_entity.type
_entity.pdbx_description
1 polymer ?
#
loop_
_entity_poly.entity_id
_entity_poly.type
_entity_poly.pdbx_seq_one_letter_code
_entity_poly.pdbx_strand_id
1 'polypeptide(L)'
;HDPHELAAFLSAVLQGYTRHSAQAELDRVFDAQYQLTLREEIQIRTYTDEDGDEHEYEYRILHVTLTSRSIASLAPELLTPEQMEMYQVYRQTMGNKPLLFGGGSPDTGVSEDLTGVEFINGTRPGNPQLVELAKSQVGNVGGQPYWSWYGFDSRVEWCACFVSWCYNQAGKSEPRFAGCQSQGVPWFQSHGQWGARGYENIAPGDAIFFDWDLDGSADHVGIVVGTDGSRVYTVEGNSGD
;
A
#
# COMPACT_ATOMS: atom_id res chain seq x y z
N HIS A 1 -7.43 7.40 -1.11
CA HIS A 1 -7.04 8.05 -2.37
C HIS A 1 -5.90 7.29 -2.97
N ASP A 2 -6.09 6.69 -4.15
CA ASP A 2 -5.01 6.00 -4.84
C ASP A 2 -4.14 7.03 -5.59
N PRO A 3 -2.89 7.27 -5.19
CA PRO A 3 -2.01 8.24 -5.82
C PRO A 3 -1.65 7.85 -7.26
N HIS A 4 -1.64 6.55 -7.58
CA HIS A 4 -1.36 6.06 -8.93
C HIS A 4 -2.52 6.34 -9.87
N GLU A 5 -3.77 6.19 -9.42
CA GLU A 5 -4.94 6.57 -10.21
C GLU A 5 -4.94 8.06 -10.52
N LEU A 6 -4.60 8.90 -9.54
CA LEU A 6 -4.51 10.34 -9.73
C LEU A 6 -3.39 10.71 -10.71
N ALA A 7 -2.21 10.09 -10.57
CA ALA A 7 -1.09 10.32 -11.48
C ALA A 7 -1.40 9.86 -12.91
N ALA A 8 -2.04 8.70 -13.07
CA ALA A 8 -2.47 8.20 -14.37
C ALA A 8 -3.48 9.13 -15.03
N PHE A 9 -4.45 9.63 -14.25
CA PHE A 9 -5.43 10.61 -14.71
C PHE A 9 -4.76 11.92 -15.17
N LEU A 10 -3.92 12.51 -14.34
CA LEU A 10 -3.21 13.75 -14.65
C LEU A 10 -2.30 13.59 -15.87
N SER A 11 -1.63 12.45 -16.02
CA SER A 11 -0.77 12.18 -17.19
C SER A 11 -1.57 12.04 -18.48
N ALA A 12 -2.78 11.48 -18.41
CA ALA A 12 -3.67 11.38 -19.56
C ALA A 12 -4.20 12.75 -20.03
N VAL A 13 -4.40 13.68 -19.09
CA VAL A 13 -4.93 15.02 -19.39
C VAL A 13 -3.82 15.98 -19.83
N LEU A 14 -2.68 16.00 -19.15
CA LEU A 14 -1.70 17.08 -19.22
C LEU A 14 -0.42 16.72 -20.00
N GLN A 15 -0.23 15.46 -20.41
CA GLN A 15 0.96 14.99 -21.16
C GLN A 15 2.33 15.30 -20.51
N GLY A 16 2.34 15.85 -19.33
CA GLY A 16 3.49 16.27 -18.55
C GLY A 16 3.12 17.47 -17.68
N TYR A 17 3.39 17.35 -16.39
CA TYR A 17 2.92 18.35 -15.43
C TYR A 17 3.89 18.56 -14.27
N THR A 18 3.79 19.75 -13.71
CA THR A 18 4.33 20.11 -12.40
C THR A 18 3.17 20.27 -11.42
N ARG A 19 3.46 20.32 -10.12
CA ARG A 19 2.44 20.61 -9.12
C ARG A 19 1.62 21.87 -9.43
N HIS A 20 2.29 22.92 -9.93
CA HIS A 20 1.63 24.17 -10.25
C HIS A 20 0.69 24.06 -11.46
N SER A 21 1.14 23.40 -12.54
CA SER A 21 0.32 23.24 -13.74
C SER A 21 -0.83 22.24 -13.57
N ALA A 22 -0.73 21.34 -12.60
CA ALA A 22 -1.78 20.36 -12.30
C ALA A 22 -2.90 20.90 -11.41
N GLN A 23 -2.76 22.09 -10.80
CA GLN A 23 -3.68 22.56 -9.76
C GLN A 23 -5.14 22.60 -10.23
N ALA A 24 -5.40 23.14 -11.41
CA ALA A 24 -6.77 23.23 -11.92
C ALA A 24 -7.42 21.84 -12.15
N GLU A 25 -6.64 20.85 -12.59
CA GLU A 25 -7.14 19.49 -12.77
C GLU A 25 -7.31 18.76 -11.42
N LEU A 26 -6.45 19.04 -10.45
CA LEU A 26 -6.59 18.55 -9.09
C LEU A 26 -7.89 19.07 -8.46
N ASP A 27 -8.17 20.36 -8.59
CA ASP A 27 -9.40 20.97 -8.07
C ASP A 27 -10.62 20.35 -8.77
N ARG A 28 -10.59 20.17 -10.09
CA ARG A 28 -11.67 19.55 -10.87
C ARG A 28 -11.95 18.10 -10.41
N VAL A 29 -10.91 17.32 -10.21
CA VAL A 29 -11.04 15.93 -9.72
C VAL A 29 -11.57 15.92 -8.30
N PHE A 30 -11.05 16.79 -7.44
CA PHE A 30 -11.48 16.89 -6.04
C PHE A 30 -12.96 17.25 -5.92
N ASP A 31 -13.42 18.27 -6.66
CA ASP A 31 -14.83 18.69 -6.68
C ASP A 31 -15.76 17.60 -7.20
N ALA A 32 -15.30 16.81 -8.18
CA ALA A 32 -16.07 15.69 -8.70
C ALA A 32 -16.09 14.47 -7.74
N GLN A 33 -15.01 14.29 -6.96
CA GLN A 33 -14.89 13.15 -6.04
C GLN A 33 -15.73 13.30 -4.77
N TYR A 34 -15.86 14.52 -4.26
CA TYR A 34 -16.48 14.74 -2.96
C TYR A 34 -17.72 15.61 -3.09
N GLN A 35 -18.83 15.09 -2.61
CA GLN A 35 -20.09 15.83 -2.53
C GLN A 35 -20.49 15.99 -1.07
N LEU A 36 -20.49 17.24 -0.61
CA LEU A 36 -20.97 17.62 0.69
C LEU A 36 -22.46 18.01 0.60
N THR A 37 -23.29 17.31 1.36
CA THR A 37 -24.70 17.66 1.50
C THR A 37 -24.96 18.11 2.93
N LEU A 38 -25.53 19.29 3.08
CA LEU A 38 -25.94 19.85 4.36
C LEU A 38 -27.47 19.92 4.40
N ARG A 39 -28.07 19.38 5.44
CA ARG A 39 -29.51 19.46 5.68
C ARG A 39 -29.75 19.93 7.11
N GLU A 40 -30.42 21.06 7.25
CA GLU A 40 -30.84 21.55 8.56
C GLU A 40 -32.21 20.91 8.89
N GLU A 41 -32.36 20.46 10.12
CA GLU A 41 -33.60 19.98 10.71
C GLU A 41 -33.83 20.82 11.97
N ILE A 42 -35.04 21.39 12.05
CA ILE A 42 -35.49 22.18 13.21
C ILE A 42 -36.49 21.34 13.98
N GLN A 43 -36.21 21.06 15.23
CA GLN A 43 -37.12 20.42 16.16
C GLN A 43 -37.55 21.43 17.21
N ILE A 44 -38.84 21.54 17.45
CA ILE A 44 -39.35 22.29 18.61
C ILE A 44 -39.28 21.37 19.82
N ARG A 45 -38.57 21.79 20.83
CA ARG A 45 -38.41 21.08 22.10
C ARG A 45 -38.92 21.96 23.23
N THR A 46 -39.41 21.31 24.28
CA THR A 46 -39.88 21.99 25.50
C THR A 46 -38.89 21.75 26.64
N TYR A 47 -38.77 22.72 27.51
CA TYR A 47 -38.17 22.60 28.84
C TYR A 47 -39.07 23.26 29.86
N THR A 48 -39.03 22.75 31.07
CA THR A 48 -39.73 23.37 32.23
C THR A 48 -38.73 24.17 33.06
N ASP A 49 -39.06 25.39 33.35
CA ASP A 49 -38.20 26.25 34.18
C ASP A 49 -38.34 25.96 35.70
N GLU A 50 -37.61 26.70 36.53
CA GLU A 50 -37.63 26.51 37.98
C GLU A 50 -38.99 26.89 38.66
N ASP A 51 -39.78 27.67 37.97
CA ASP A 51 -41.13 28.08 38.41
C ASP A 51 -42.21 27.06 37.95
N GLY A 52 -41.85 26.08 37.15
CA GLY A 52 -42.75 25.02 36.67
C GLY A 52 -43.45 25.36 35.33
N ASP A 53 -43.04 26.43 34.67
CA ASP A 53 -43.60 26.85 33.39
C ASP A 53 -42.90 26.16 32.22
N GLU A 54 -43.68 25.69 31.22
CA GLU A 54 -43.17 25.06 29.98
C GLU A 54 -42.83 26.14 28.95
N HIS A 55 -41.64 26.06 28.42
CA HIS A 55 -41.10 26.90 27.35
C HIS A 55 -40.73 26.08 26.14
N GLU A 56 -41.01 26.59 24.96
CA GLU A 56 -40.57 25.99 23.68
C GLU A 56 -39.31 26.67 23.19
N TYR A 57 -38.37 25.88 22.58
CA TYR A 57 -37.24 26.41 21.89
C TYR A 57 -36.93 25.60 20.61
N GLU A 58 -36.30 26.28 19.63
CA GLU A 58 -35.83 25.63 18.43
C GLU A 58 -34.51 24.90 18.71
N TYR A 59 -34.52 23.58 18.50
CA TYR A 59 -33.32 22.77 18.49
C TYR A 59 -32.93 22.49 17.05
N ARG A 60 -31.81 23.03 16.60
CA ARG A 60 -31.33 22.92 15.22
C ARG A 60 -30.32 21.80 15.10
N ILE A 61 -30.56 20.85 14.22
CA ILE A 61 -29.68 19.74 13.91
C ILE A 61 -29.15 19.95 12.49
N LEU A 62 -27.84 20.01 12.34
CA LEU A 62 -27.20 20.03 11.04
C LEU A 62 -26.75 18.60 10.67
N HIS A 63 -27.41 18.02 9.70
CA HIS A 63 -27.01 16.75 9.10
C HIS A 63 -25.94 17.03 8.03
N VAL A 64 -24.75 16.49 8.25
CA VAL A 64 -23.61 16.62 7.32
C VAL A 64 -23.37 15.25 6.69
N THR A 65 -23.51 15.17 5.39
CA THR A 65 -23.21 13.95 4.63
C THR A 65 -22.14 14.24 3.59
N LEU A 66 -21.02 13.52 3.67
CA LEU A 66 -19.97 13.54 2.67
C LEU A 66 -20.00 12.21 1.91
N THR A 67 -20.21 12.29 0.60
CA THR A 67 -20.07 11.15 -0.30
C THR A 67 -18.79 11.28 -1.11
N SER A 68 -18.14 10.14 -1.42
CA SER A 68 -16.95 10.13 -2.24
C SER A 68 -17.07 9.13 -3.40
N ARG A 69 -16.45 9.46 -4.53
CA ARG A 69 -16.36 8.61 -5.73
C ARG A 69 -14.90 8.35 -6.05
N SER A 70 -14.57 7.16 -6.55
CA SER A 70 -13.21 6.87 -7.01
C SER A 70 -12.89 7.60 -8.32
N ILE A 71 -11.62 7.88 -8.57
CA ILE A 71 -11.15 8.45 -9.83
C ILE A 71 -11.54 7.52 -11.00
N ALA A 72 -11.40 6.21 -10.81
CA ALA A 72 -11.79 5.24 -11.82
C ALA A 72 -13.27 5.32 -12.22
N SER A 73 -14.17 5.62 -11.26
CA SER A 73 -15.59 5.80 -11.54
C SER A 73 -15.92 7.15 -12.21
N LEU A 74 -15.06 8.14 -12.01
CA LEU A 74 -15.20 9.49 -12.59
C LEU A 74 -14.54 9.62 -13.95
N ALA A 75 -13.48 8.85 -14.22
CA ALA A 75 -12.71 8.95 -15.44
C ALA A 75 -13.56 8.94 -16.73
N PRO A 76 -14.59 8.08 -16.88
CA PRO A 76 -15.45 8.10 -18.06
C PRO A 76 -16.27 9.39 -18.23
N GLU A 77 -16.51 10.14 -17.17
CA GLU A 77 -17.26 11.40 -17.17
C GLU A 77 -16.35 12.61 -17.43
N LEU A 78 -15.08 12.51 -17.00
CA LEU A 78 -14.14 13.64 -17.00
C LEU A 78 -13.15 13.61 -18.17
N LEU A 79 -12.93 12.45 -18.80
CA LEU A 79 -11.93 12.27 -19.86
C LEU A 79 -12.58 12.15 -21.24
N THR A 80 -11.87 12.63 -22.27
CA THR A 80 -12.22 12.31 -23.65
C THR A 80 -11.92 10.83 -23.95
N PRO A 81 -12.47 10.25 -25.05
CA PRO A 81 -12.15 8.88 -25.43
C PRO A 81 -10.64 8.62 -25.54
N GLU A 82 -9.90 9.53 -26.17
CA GLU A 82 -8.45 9.43 -26.34
C GLU A 82 -7.71 9.51 -24.99
N GLN A 83 -8.14 10.42 -24.11
CA GLN A 83 -7.59 10.52 -22.75
C GLN A 83 -7.92 9.29 -21.92
N MET A 84 -9.08 8.67 -22.13
CA MET A 84 -9.47 7.44 -21.43
C MET A 84 -8.59 6.25 -21.84
N GLU A 85 -8.24 6.11 -23.11
CA GLU A 85 -7.27 5.11 -23.57
C GLU A 85 -5.90 5.31 -22.90
N MET A 86 -5.40 6.55 -22.89
CA MET A 86 -4.14 6.89 -22.24
C MET A 86 -4.19 6.65 -20.73
N TYR A 87 -5.30 6.98 -20.06
CA TYR A 87 -5.50 6.72 -18.65
C TYR A 87 -5.39 5.22 -18.33
N GLN A 88 -6.01 4.36 -19.14
CA GLN A 88 -5.91 2.91 -18.95
C GLN A 88 -4.47 2.40 -19.11
N VAL A 89 -3.75 2.91 -20.11
CA VAL A 89 -2.33 2.56 -20.31
C VAL A 89 -1.49 2.99 -19.10
N TYR A 90 -1.67 4.23 -18.63
CA TYR A 90 -0.93 4.73 -17.46
C TYR A 90 -1.27 3.97 -16.18
N ARG A 91 -2.54 3.62 -15.95
CA ARG A 91 -2.91 2.76 -14.81
C ARG A 91 -2.16 1.42 -14.82
N GLN A 92 -2.02 0.80 -15.97
CA GLN A 92 -1.31 -0.46 -16.11
C GLN A 92 0.20 -0.32 -15.91
N THR A 93 0.79 0.77 -16.38
CA THR A 93 2.24 0.98 -16.34
C THR A 93 2.72 1.64 -15.04
N MET A 94 2.00 2.65 -14.53
CA MET A 94 2.37 3.37 -13.30
C MET A 94 2.06 2.57 -12.03
N GLY A 95 1.02 1.73 -12.04
CA GLY A 95 0.69 0.86 -10.91
C GLY A 95 1.80 -0.13 -10.53
N ASN A 96 2.78 -0.32 -11.42
CA ASN A 96 3.97 -1.14 -11.19
C ASN A 96 5.19 -0.33 -10.74
N LYS A 97 5.04 0.97 -10.45
CA LYS A 97 6.13 1.85 -10.00
C LYS A 97 5.83 2.50 -8.64
N PRO A 98 5.84 1.74 -7.55
CA PRO A 98 5.52 2.25 -6.22
C PRO A 98 6.47 3.36 -5.75
N LEU A 99 7.70 3.41 -6.27
CA LEU A 99 8.70 4.42 -5.92
C LEU A 99 8.34 5.86 -6.33
N LEU A 100 7.41 6.07 -7.27
CA LEU A 100 6.98 7.42 -7.67
C LEU A 100 6.20 8.15 -6.57
N PHE A 101 5.61 7.43 -5.62
CA PHE A 101 4.71 7.96 -4.59
C PHE A 101 4.99 7.46 -3.18
N GLY A 102 6.22 7.05 -2.88
CA GLY A 102 6.57 6.60 -1.54
C GLY A 102 6.03 5.21 -1.18
N GLY A 103 6.03 4.27 -2.13
CA GLY A 103 5.98 2.84 -1.82
C GLY A 103 4.61 2.18 -1.70
N GLY A 104 3.55 2.83 -2.16
CA GLY A 104 2.26 2.15 -2.22
C GLY A 104 2.01 1.52 -3.59
N SER A 105 2.13 0.20 -3.75
CA SER A 105 1.42 -0.50 -4.82
C SER A 105 -0.10 -0.29 -4.64
N PRO A 106 -0.89 -0.14 -5.72
CA PRO A 106 -2.34 0.07 -5.62
C PRO A 106 -3.09 -1.01 -4.85
N ASP A 107 -2.43 -2.12 -4.57
CA ASP A 107 -2.99 -3.28 -3.86
C ASP A 107 -2.18 -3.69 -2.61
N THR A 108 -1.13 -2.94 -2.27
CA THR A 108 -0.47 -3.06 -0.98
C THR A 108 -1.13 -2.08 0.00
N GLY A 109 -2.41 -2.28 0.25
CA GLY A 109 -2.96 -1.80 1.48
C GLY A 109 -2.09 -2.38 2.59
N VAL A 110 -1.42 -1.55 3.39
CA VAL A 110 -0.92 -1.97 4.69
C VAL A 110 -2.16 -2.34 5.48
N SER A 111 -2.67 -3.55 5.26
CA SER A 111 -3.66 -4.15 6.12
C SER A 111 -2.87 -4.81 7.23
N GLU A 112 -2.70 -4.10 8.32
CA GLU A 112 -2.22 -4.70 9.57
C GLU A 112 -3.20 -5.76 10.08
N ASP A 113 -4.43 -5.74 9.60
CA ASP A 113 -5.49 -6.66 9.99
C ASP A 113 -5.70 -7.74 8.90
N LEU A 114 -5.10 -8.88 9.13
CA LEU A 114 -5.33 -10.10 8.37
C LEU A 114 -6.51 -10.93 8.91
N THR A 115 -7.34 -10.35 9.78
CA THR A 115 -8.53 -11.01 10.36
C THR A 115 -9.52 -11.37 9.24
N GLY A 116 -9.81 -12.65 9.12
CA GLY A 116 -10.73 -13.15 8.10
C GLY A 116 -10.07 -13.51 6.75
N VAL A 117 -8.77 -13.35 6.60
CA VAL A 117 -8.04 -13.89 5.45
C VAL A 117 -7.85 -15.40 5.64
N GLU A 118 -8.40 -16.18 4.73
CA GLU A 118 -8.15 -17.63 4.67
C GLU A 118 -6.95 -17.89 3.76
N PHE A 119 -5.85 -18.36 4.35
CA PHE A 119 -4.65 -18.67 3.58
C PHE A 119 -4.76 -20.03 2.90
N ILE A 120 -4.49 -20.05 1.60
CA ILE A 120 -4.38 -21.24 0.75
C ILE A 120 -2.92 -21.36 0.32
N ASN A 121 -2.06 -21.67 1.30
CA ASN A 121 -0.62 -21.81 1.07
C ASN A 121 -0.28 -23.08 0.27
N GLY A 122 0.93 -23.09 -0.31
CA GLY A 122 1.48 -24.28 -0.95
C GLY A 122 1.72 -25.45 0.02
N THR A 123 2.12 -26.58 -0.53
CA THR A 123 2.31 -27.83 0.22
C THR A 123 3.65 -27.92 0.98
N ARG A 124 4.57 -27.00 0.73
CA ARG A 124 5.84 -26.94 1.46
C ARG A 124 5.62 -26.51 2.92
N PRO A 125 6.39 -27.05 3.86
CA PRO A 125 6.34 -26.57 5.23
C PRO A 125 6.80 -25.11 5.28
N GLY A 126 5.97 -24.24 5.89
CA GLY A 126 6.32 -22.85 6.14
C GLY A 126 7.24 -22.71 7.35
N ASN A 127 7.64 -21.47 7.63
CA ASN A 127 8.38 -21.07 8.82
C ASN A 127 7.55 -20.08 9.67
N PRO A 128 6.62 -20.56 10.53
CA PRO A 128 5.77 -19.70 11.34
C PRO A 128 6.55 -18.78 12.27
N GLN A 129 7.68 -19.25 12.81
CA GLN A 129 8.54 -18.44 13.69
C GLN A 129 9.11 -17.22 12.96
N LEU A 130 9.54 -17.38 11.72
CA LEU A 130 10.04 -16.29 10.88
C LEU A 130 8.92 -15.29 10.57
N VAL A 131 7.72 -15.79 10.26
CA VAL A 131 6.53 -14.95 9.98
C VAL A 131 6.16 -14.11 11.20
N GLU A 132 6.02 -14.72 12.39
CA GLU A 132 5.67 -13.97 13.60
C GLU A 132 6.75 -12.97 13.99
N LEU A 133 8.03 -13.30 13.78
CA LEU A 133 9.13 -12.40 13.98
C LEU A 133 9.03 -11.17 13.02
N ALA A 134 8.80 -11.42 11.74
CA ALA A 134 8.63 -10.34 10.76
C ALA A 134 7.44 -9.44 11.10
N LYS A 135 6.29 -10.02 11.44
CA LYS A 135 5.09 -9.27 11.87
C LYS A 135 5.35 -8.42 13.11
N SER A 136 6.14 -8.90 14.07
CA SER A 136 6.47 -8.14 15.28
C SER A 136 7.29 -6.87 15.00
N GLN A 137 7.82 -6.72 13.80
CA GLN A 137 8.61 -5.56 13.38
C GLN A 137 7.78 -4.49 12.66
N VAL A 138 6.52 -4.77 12.35
CA VAL A 138 5.63 -3.79 11.69
C VAL A 138 5.54 -2.51 12.53
N GLY A 139 5.60 -1.35 11.86
CA GLY A 139 5.64 -0.04 12.51
C GLY A 139 7.06 0.49 12.79
N ASN A 140 8.12 -0.26 12.48
CA ASN A 140 9.49 0.25 12.55
C ASN A 140 9.76 1.20 11.38
N VAL A 141 10.20 2.42 11.69
CA VAL A 141 10.50 3.47 10.70
C VAL A 141 12.01 3.69 10.61
N GLY A 142 12.49 3.90 9.38
CA GLY A 142 13.90 4.24 9.11
C GLY A 142 14.89 3.06 9.20
N GLY A 143 14.46 1.88 9.62
CA GLY A 143 15.19 0.61 9.54
C GLY A 143 16.51 0.51 10.28
N GLN A 144 16.79 1.43 11.22
CA GLN A 144 18.08 1.50 11.94
C GLN A 144 18.48 0.16 12.57
N PRO A 145 17.60 -0.64 13.20
CA PRO A 145 17.98 -1.93 13.79
C PRO A 145 18.52 -2.94 12.76
N TYR A 146 18.09 -2.84 11.50
CA TYR A 146 18.41 -3.81 10.45
C TYR A 146 19.68 -3.44 9.68
N TRP A 147 19.77 -2.20 9.17
CA TRP A 147 20.94 -1.78 8.44
C TRP A 147 22.18 -1.65 9.33
N SER A 148 22.06 -1.22 10.61
CA SER A 148 23.18 -1.18 11.54
C SER A 148 23.65 -2.57 11.98
N TRP A 149 22.70 -3.51 12.19
CA TRP A 149 23.05 -4.91 12.44
C TRP A 149 23.80 -5.53 11.27
N TYR A 150 23.42 -5.17 10.05
CA TYR A 150 24.14 -5.64 8.86
C TYR A 150 25.57 -5.13 8.79
N GLY A 151 25.84 -3.94 9.31
CA GLY A 151 27.16 -3.32 9.40
C GLY A 151 27.27 -1.97 8.68
N PHE A 152 26.14 -1.32 8.37
CA PHE A 152 26.16 0.03 7.82
C PHE A 152 26.16 1.10 8.93
N ASP A 153 26.92 2.17 8.72
CA ASP A 153 27.06 3.28 9.68
C ASP A 153 25.98 4.36 9.50
N SER A 154 25.24 4.31 8.40
CA SER A 154 24.16 5.26 8.07
C SER A 154 23.03 4.55 7.34
N ARG A 155 21.87 5.23 7.24
CA ARG A 155 20.71 4.70 6.52
C ARG A 155 21.06 4.37 5.07
N VAL A 156 20.67 3.18 4.66
CA VAL A 156 20.72 2.65 3.29
C VAL A 156 19.33 2.15 2.92
N GLU A 157 19.16 1.70 1.68
CA GLU A 157 18.00 0.87 1.31
C GLU A 157 18.07 -0.43 2.11
N TRP A 158 17.08 -0.68 2.97
CA TRP A 158 17.21 -1.70 4.02
C TRP A 158 16.23 -2.88 3.92
N CYS A 159 15.48 -3.01 2.81
CA CYS A 159 14.58 -4.15 2.60
C CYS A 159 15.31 -5.49 2.72
N ALA A 160 16.46 -5.63 2.07
CA ALA A 160 17.30 -6.82 2.11
C ALA A 160 17.96 -7.03 3.48
N CYS A 161 18.35 -5.94 4.15
CA CYS A 161 18.88 -6.00 5.52
C CYS A 161 17.83 -6.50 6.51
N PHE A 162 16.58 -6.06 6.36
CA PHE A 162 15.44 -6.52 7.16
C PHE A 162 15.21 -8.03 7.01
N VAL A 163 15.12 -8.52 5.77
CA VAL A 163 14.93 -9.95 5.51
C VAL A 163 16.08 -10.77 6.09
N SER A 164 17.32 -10.34 5.87
CA SER A 164 18.51 -11.00 6.43
C SER A 164 18.50 -11.03 7.96
N TRP A 165 18.09 -9.92 8.59
CA TRP A 165 17.96 -9.82 10.03
C TRP A 165 16.90 -10.80 10.55
N CYS A 166 15.73 -10.87 9.91
CA CYS A 166 14.68 -11.79 10.29
C CYS A 166 15.13 -13.25 10.22
N TYR A 167 15.80 -13.66 9.14
CA TYR A 167 16.37 -15.01 9.05
C TYR A 167 17.36 -15.29 10.17
N ASN A 168 18.24 -14.34 10.48
CA ASN A 168 19.22 -14.46 11.55
C ASN A 168 18.56 -14.63 12.92
N GLN A 169 17.57 -13.79 13.24
CA GLN A 169 16.83 -13.88 14.50
C GLN A 169 16.02 -15.17 14.62
N ALA A 170 15.59 -15.75 13.50
CA ALA A 170 14.95 -17.07 13.44
C ALA A 170 15.98 -18.25 13.51
N GLY A 171 17.22 -17.97 13.88
CA GLY A 171 18.27 -18.96 14.07
C GLY A 171 18.97 -19.45 12.78
N LYS A 172 18.82 -18.72 11.68
CA LYS A 172 19.47 -19.03 10.40
C LYS A 172 20.56 -17.99 10.12
N SER A 173 21.83 -18.43 10.05
CA SER A 173 22.95 -17.53 9.70
C SER A 173 22.92 -17.05 8.25
N GLU A 174 22.23 -17.77 7.38
CA GLU A 174 22.06 -17.51 5.94
C GLU A 174 20.59 -17.67 5.55
N PRO A 175 20.06 -16.97 4.52
CA PRO A 175 20.81 -16.00 3.69
C PRO A 175 21.13 -14.70 4.43
N ARG A 176 22.27 -14.08 4.09
CA ARG A 176 22.64 -12.75 4.56
C ARG A 176 23.04 -11.87 3.38
N PHE A 177 22.20 -10.91 3.03
CA PHE A 177 22.38 -10.05 1.87
C PHE A 177 21.83 -8.65 2.14
N ALA A 178 22.39 -7.64 1.46
CA ALA A 178 21.95 -6.25 1.50
C ALA A 178 21.53 -5.73 0.11
N GLY A 179 21.84 -6.46 -0.95
CA GLY A 179 21.43 -6.16 -2.32
C GLY A 179 20.53 -7.27 -2.86
N CYS A 180 19.31 -6.90 -3.31
CA CYS A 180 18.34 -7.86 -3.80
C CYS A 180 18.87 -8.63 -5.01
N GLN A 181 19.17 -7.93 -6.12
CA GLN A 181 19.65 -8.53 -7.36
C GLN A 181 21.10 -9.03 -7.26
N SER A 182 21.97 -8.27 -6.59
CA SER A 182 23.41 -8.57 -6.61
C SER A 182 23.81 -9.70 -5.66
N GLN A 183 23.06 -9.95 -4.62
CA GLN A 183 23.39 -10.91 -3.56
C GLN A 183 22.25 -11.89 -3.27
N GLY A 184 21.03 -11.40 -3.03
CA GLY A 184 19.91 -12.23 -2.65
C GLY A 184 19.50 -13.23 -3.72
N VAL A 185 19.17 -12.77 -4.91
CA VAL A 185 18.77 -13.65 -6.03
C VAL A 185 19.83 -14.73 -6.33
N PRO A 186 21.13 -14.40 -6.50
CA PRO A 186 22.15 -15.41 -6.74
C PRO A 186 22.32 -16.39 -5.58
N TRP A 187 22.13 -15.95 -4.34
CA TRP A 187 22.22 -16.86 -3.19
C TRP A 187 21.13 -17.94 -3.26
N PHE A 188 19.85 -17.55 -3.42
CA PHE A 188 18.74 -18.50 -3.51
C PHE A 188 18.85 -19.41 -4.74
N GLN A 189 19.30 -18.88 -5.88
CA GLN A 189 19.53 -19.68 -7.09
C GLN A 189 20.61 -20.74 -6.89
N SER A 190 21.76 -20.37 -6.31
CA SER A 190 22.89 -21.30 -6.10
C SER A 190 22.59 -22.37 -5.05
N HIS A 191 21.61 -22.15 -4.17
CA HIS A 191 21.17 -23.10 -3.16
C HIS A 191 19.95 -23.93 -3.58
N GLY A 192 19.49 -23.79 -4.83
CA GLY A 192 18.32 -24.53 -5.34
C GLY A 192 17.01 -24.15 -4.65
N GLN A 193 16.93 -22.92 -4.11
CA GLN A 193 15.78 -22.40 -3.36
C GLN A 193 15.11 -21.23 -4.13
N TRP A 194 15.23 -21.24 -5.45
CA TRP A 194 14.67 -20.20 -6.31
C TRP A 194 13.44 -20.71 -7.05
N GLY A 195 12.32 -20.01 -6.88
CA GLY A 195 11.14 -20.12 -7.69
C GLY A 195 11.07 -18.97 -8.69
N ALA A 196 10.94 -19.26 -9.98
CA ALA A 196 10.76 -18.23 -11.00
C ALA A 196 9.37 -17.58 -10.90
N ARG A 197 9.17 -16.46 -11.60
CA ARG A 197 7.87 -15.80 -11.73
C ARG A 197 6.78 -16.81 -12.12
N GLY A 198 5.65 -16.78 -11.40
CA GLY A 198 4.56 -17.76 -11.55
C GLY A 198 4.74 -19.04 -10.73
N TYR A 199 5.71 -19.09 -9.81
CA TYR A 199 5.83 -20.20 -8.88
C TYR A 199 4.64 -20.24 -7.92
N GLU A 200 3.88 -21.35 -7.96
CA GLU A 200 2.61 -21.48 -7.24
C GLU A 200 2.74 -22.08 -5.84
N ASN A 201 3.83 -22.81 -5.54
CA ASN A 201 3.98 -23.50 -4.26
C ASN A 201 4.62 -22.58 -3.19
N ILE A 202 4.01 -21.42 -2.99
CA ILE A 202 4.44 -20.39 -2.03
C ILE A 202 4.15 -20.87 -0.60
N ALA A 203 5.11 -20.66 0.32
CA ALA A 203 4.96 -21.00 1.73
C ALA A 203 5.25 -19.80 2.64
N PRO A 204 4.57 -19.70 3.81
CA PRO A 204 4.88 -18.69 4.81
C PRO A 204 6.34 -18.74 5.24
N GLY A 205 7.00 -17.57 5.26
CA GLY A 205 8.42 -17.44 5.55
C GLY A 205 9.33 -17.53 4.32
N ASP A 206 8.81 -17.67 3.12
CA ASP A 206 9.59 -17.48 1.90
C ASP A 206 10.02 -16.03 1.77
N ALA A 207 11.20 -15.80 1.16
CA ALA A 207 11.59 -14.49 0.65
C ALA A 207 10.98 -14.30 -0.73
N ILE A 208 10.22 -13.22 -0.93
CA ILE A 208 9.68 -12.83 -2.23
C ILE A 208 10.44 -11.63 -2.77
N PHE A 209 10.90 -11.74 -4.02
CA PHE A 209 11.60 -10.67 -4.71
C PHE A 209 10.67 -10.00 -5.73
N PHE A 210 10.72 -8.69 -5.78
CA PHE A 210 9.92 -7.86 -6.65
C PHE A 210 10.82 -7.21 -7.71
N ASP A 211 10.36 -7.22 -8.93
CA ASP A 211 10.91 -6.55 -10.10
C ASP A 211 9.83 -5.57 -10.57
N TRP A 212 9.93 -4.33 -10.06
CA TRP A 212 8.86 -3.35 -10.21
C TRP A 212 8.78 -2.74 -11.61
N ASP A 213 9.92 -2.59 -12.27
CA ASP A 213 10.00 -2.00 -13.60
C ASP A 213 10.10 -3.02 -14.72
N LEU A 214 10.08 -4.32 -14.37
CA LEU A 214 10.09 -5.45 -15.28
C LEU A 214 11.34 -5.52 -16.19
N ASP A 215 12.47 -5.06 -15.66
CA ASP A 215 13.75 -5.11 -16.37
C ASP A 215 14.51 -6.45 -16.16
N GLY A 216 13.96 -7.34 -15.36
CA GLY A 216 14.56 -8.64 -15.01
C GLY A 216 15.49 -8.57 -13.80
N SER A 217 15.55 -7.44 -13.11
CA SER A 217 16.33 -7.20 -11.91
C SER A 217 15.42 -7.09 -10.67
N ALA A 218 15.84 -7.62 -9.55
CA ALA A 218 15.09 -7.50 -8.32
C ALA A 218 15.38 -6.18 -7.60
N ASP A 219 14.33 -5.34 -7.46
CA ASP A 219 14.39 -4.04 -6.80
C ASP A 219 14.14 -4.13 -5.31
N HIS A 220 13.33 -5.08 -4.89
CA HIS A 220 12.83 -5.16 -3.53
C HIS A 220 12.68 -6.61 -3.05
N VAL A 221 12.57 -6.79 -1.74
CA VAL A 221 12.35 -8.11 -1.12
C VAL A 221 11.53 -8.00 0.15
N GLY A 222 10.64 -8.97 0.35
CA GLY A 222 9.83 -9.12 1.56
C GLY A 222 9.79 -10.56 2.06
N ILE A 223 9.13 -10.76 3.21
CA ILE A 223 8.84 -12.08 3.80
C ILE A 223 7.37 -12.41 3.60
N VAL A 224 7.08 -13.55 3.01
CA VAL A 224 5.73 -14.04 2.78
C VAL A 224 5.07 -14.41 4.12
N VAL A 225 3.89 -13.86 4.38
CA VAL A 225 3.00 -14.24 5.48
C VAL A 225 2.11 -15.40 5.06
N GLY A 226 1.61 -15.36 3.83
CA GLY A 226 0.74 -16.38 3.25
C GLY A 226 0.16 -15.93 1.92
N THR A 227 -0.66 -16.78 1.32
CA THR A 227 -1.42 -16.47 0.10
C THR A 227 -2.86 -16.96 0.21
N ASP A 228 -3.80 -16.25 -0.38
CA ASP A 228 -5.20 -16.68 -0.52
C ASP A 228 -5.48 -17.31 -1.90
N GLY A 229 -4.41 -17.60 -2.66
CA GLY A 229 -4.46 -18.14 -4.02
C GLY A 229 -4.55 -17.09 -5.12
N SER A 230 -4.91 -15.85 -4.79
CA SER A 230 -4.94 -14.70 -5.72
C SER A 230 -3.92 -13.62 -5.35
N ARG A 231 -3.61 -13.47 -4.07
CA ARG A 231 -2.70 -12.48 -3.51
C ARG A 231 -1.64 -13.16 -2.64
N VAL A 232 -0.48 -12.56 -2.57
CA VAL A 232 0.57 -12.91 -1.61
C VAL A 232 0.65 -11.78 -0.60
N TYR A 233 0.53 -12.13 0.67
CA TYR A 233 0.63 -11.21 1.79
C TYR A 233 2.05 -11.24 2.33
N THR A 234 2.63 -10.08 2.57
CA THR A 234 4.05 -9.93 2.90
C THR A 234 4.25 -9.01 4.09
N VAL A 235 5.41 -9.13 4.74
CA VAL A 235 5.98 -8.09 5.59
C VAL A 235 7.28 -7.62 4.94
N GLU A 236 7.41 -6.33 4.78
CA GLU A 236 8.49 -5.72 4.04
C GLU A 236 9.20 -4.65 4.86
N GLY A 237 10.50 -4.55 4.70
CA GLY A 237 11.30 -3.44 5.21
C GLY A 237 11.49 -2.38 4.14
N ASN A 238 11.65 -1.11 4.52
CA ASN A 238 11.86 0.00 3.59
C ASN A 238 10.69 0.18 2.60
N SER A 239 9.48 -0.03 3.09
CA SER A 239 8.25 0.14 2.35
C SER A 239 7.41 1.22 3.03
N GLY A 240 7.12 2.32 2.34
CA GLY A 240 6.33 3.44 2.86
C GLY A 240 7.08 4.42 3.79
N ASP A 241 8.40 4.39 3.85
CA ASP A 241 9.26 5.25 4.67
C ASP A 241 9.63 6.58 3.97
#